data_1f0efca42465fa688775278ea940a193
#
_entry.id   1f0efca42465fa688775278ea940a193
#
_cell.length_a   1.000
_cell.length_b   1.000
_cell.length_c   1.000
_cell.angle_alpha   90.00
_cell.angle_beta   90.00
_cell.angle_gamma   90.00
#
_symmetry.space_group_name_H-M   'P 1'
#
loop_
_entity.id
_entity.type
_entity.pdbx_description
1 polymer ?
#
loop_
_entity_poly.entity_id
_entity_poly.type
_entity_poly.pdbx_seq_one_letter_code
_entity_poly.pdbx_strand_id
1 'polypeptide(L)'
;MNKKLMAVAVAAALAAPAAALAQTTIYGKFNLEYGFVSQMDDPAGISRNNADGFNSGASSLGFKGEEKLGGGMSAWYQCETRVRFGVDTSPTQGAGAPCDRNSALGLKGGFGNFFVGKWDTAMEDASGSTRVVGSTGYQGVQHMLTEDQGQFNIQFAQRVQNSFNYQSPNFGGFTVGLSTTTTGAALNTGAGAAAQAVKEGRIYSGNAKYAAGPLVAYGGYEKHDDNQALVSGGAIDGASENMFTFGASYVFGPVKVAMVYTDMDADVTAATDVSRKAWQLAGDWKITGPGTIRAAYTSADDFKGSAAGAAANDQGAQQYSLHYIHALSKRTSAAVYYSKVDNDTNGVYNFHGFNSTVKPGDSASAIAFQLTHSF
;
A
#
# COMPACT_ATOMS: atom_id res chain seq x y z
N MET A 1 49.71 33.98 -21.01
CA MET A 1 48.87 33.08 -20.20
C MET A 1 49.69 31.86 -19.79
N ASN A 2 49.74 31.52 -18.52
CA ASN A 2 50.71 30.54 -18.00
C ASN A 2 50.21 29.12 -18.34
N LYS A 3 50.90 28.43 -19.28
CA LYS A 3 50.53 27.08 -19.79
C LYS A 3 50.33 26.06 -18.66
N LYS A 4 51.03 26.24 -17.54
CA LYS A 4 50.88 25.38 -16.34
C LYS A 4 49.56 25.61 -15.61
N LEU A 5 49.06 26.83 -15.55
CA LEU A 5 47.75 27.18 -14.96
C LEU A 5 46.59 26.67 -15.82
N MET A 6 46.73 26.69 -17.13
CA MET A 6 45.72 26.08 -18.03
C MET A 6 45.68 24.56 -17.92
N ALA A 7 46.83 23.91 -17.82
CA ALA A 7 46.90 22.46 -17.64
C ALA A 7 46.27 21.99 -16.31
N VAL A 8 46.46 22.76 -15.22
CA VAL A 8 45.83 22.48 -13.92
C VAL A 8 44.34 22.76 -13.97
N ALA A 9 43.89 23.82 -14.64
CA ALA A 9 42.46 24.08 -14.79
C ALA A 9 41.74 23.04 -15.66
N VAL A 10 42.39 22.57 -16.72
CA VAL A 10 41.87 21.48 -17.57
C VAL A 10 41.86 20.14 -16.81
N ALA A 11 42.94 19.83 -16.06
CA ALA A 11 42.97 18.61 -15.23
C ALA A 11 41.92 18.63 -14.11
N ALA A 12 41.69 19.80 -13.49
CA ALA A 12 40.65 19.99 -12.49
C ALA A 12 39.22 19.87 -13.09
N ALA A 13 39.02 20.38 -14.30
CA ALA A 13 37.76 20.30 -15.02
C ALA A 13 37.47 18.83 -15.50
N LEU A 14 38.52 18.06 -15.81
CA LEU A 14 38.38 16.63 -16.20
C LEU A 14 38.34 15.72 -14.99
N ALA A 15 38.80 16.12 -13.81
CA ALA A 15 38.70 15.35 -12.58
C ALA A 15 37.34 15.53 -11.86
N ALA A 16 36.64 16.62 -12.13
CA ALA A 16 35.33 16.90 -11.52
C ALA A 16 34.22 15.93 -11.88
N PRO A 17 34.12 15.33 -13.09
CA PRO A 17 33.09 14.35 -13.40
C PRO A 17 33.27 12.97 -12.75
N ALA A 18 34.51 12.60 -12.39
CA ALA A 18 34.81 11.26 -11.86
C ALA A 18 34.33 11.07 -10.41
N ALA A 19 34.04 12.13 -9.68
CA ALA A 19 33.57 12.09 -8.30
C ALA A 19 32.03 12.15 -8.17
N ALA A 20 31.31 12.37 -9.28
CA ALA A 20 29.86 12.54 -9.32
C ALA A 20 29.12 11.41 -10.04
N LEU A 21 29.71 10.21 -10.14
CA LEU A 21 28.97 9.08 -10.66
C LEU A 21 27.83 8.74 -9.69
N ALA A 22 26.62 9.03 -10.09
CA ALA A 22 25.43 8.56 -9.39
C ALA A 22 25.51 7.04 -9.26
N GLN A 23 25.78 6.56 -8.04
CA GLN A 23 25.87 5.11 -7.83
C GLN A 23 24.47 4.53 -7.92
N THR A 24 24.18 3.82 -9.00
CA THR A 24 22.94 3.05 -9.13
C THR A 24 22.97 1.86 -8.18
N THR A 25 21.99 1.75 -7.33
CA THR A 25 21.79 0.60 -6.44
C THR A 25 20.66 -0.25 -6.98
N ILE A 26 20.91 -1.54 -7.14
CA ILE A 26 19.88 -2.54 -7.37
C ILE A 26 19.40 -3.03 -6.01
N TYR A 27 18.11 -3.14 -5.83
CA TYR A 27 17.48 -3.61 -4.59
C TYR A 27 16.23 -4.41 -4.90
N GLY A 28 15.78 -5.21 -3.96
CA GLY A 28 14.54 -5.94 -4.13
C GLY A 28 14.10 -6.66 -2.86
N LYS A 29 12.87 -7.13 -2.92
CA LYS A 29 12.27 -8.00 -1.93
C LYS A 29 11.47 -9.08 -2.65
N PHE A 30 11.83 -10.33 -2.41
CA PHE A 30 11.04 -11.48 -2.87
C PHE A 30 10.27 -12.05 -1.69
N ASN A 31 8.98 -12.20 -1.87
CA ASN A 31 8.05 -12.74 -0.90
C ASN A 31 7.18 -13.77 -1.60
N LEU A 32 7.29 -15.02 -1.19
CA LEU A 32 6.48 -16.10 -1.71
C LEU A 32 5.72 -16.74 -0.56
N GLU A 33 4.43 -16.88 -0.74
CA GLU A 33 3.52 -17.51 0.20
C GLU A 33 2.89 -18.74 -0.45
N TYR A 34 2.73 -19.82 0.30
CA TYR A 34 1.91 -20.96 -0.06
C TYR A 34 0.89 -21.16 1.04
N GLY A 35 -0.39 -21.16 0.69
CA GLY A 35 -1.47 -21.23 1.64
C GLY A 35 -2.51 -22.29 1.30
N PHE A 36 -3.07 -22.86 2.35
CA PHE A 36 -4.25 -23.69 2.33
C PHE A 36 -5.41 -22.85 2.84
N VAL A 37 -6.44 -22.67 2.02
CA VAL A 37 -7.64 -21.92 2.37
C VAL A 37 -8.80 -22.87 2.51
N SER A 38 -9.52 -22.79 3.61
CA SER A 38 -10.75 -23.55 3.84
C SER A 38 -11.97 -22.64 3.73
N GLN A 39 -13.08 -23.24 3.31
CA GLN A 39 -14.39 -22.59 3.18
C GLN A 39 -14.39 -21.39 2.22
N MET A 40 -14.21 -21.71 0.95
CA MET A 40 -14.48 -20.78 -0.14
C MET A 40 -15.58 -21.38 -1.00
N ASP A 41 -16.78 -20.90 -0.82
CA ASP A 41 -17.87 -21.25 -1.70
C ASP A 41 -17.80 -20.40 -2.98
N ASP A 42 -18.01 -21.05 -4.12
CA ASP A 42 -18.12 -20.38 -5.42
C ASP A 42 -19.54 -19.79 -5.54
N PRO A 43 -19.72 -18.50 -5.94
CA PRO A 43 -21.02 -17.92 -6.21
C PRO A 43 -21.84 -18.68 -7.26
N ALA A 44 -21.20 -19.51 -8.09
CA ALA A 44 -21.87 -20.40 -9.02
C ALA A 44 -22.42 -21.68 -8.37
N GLY A 45 -22.37 -21.83 -7.03
CA GLY A 45 -22.87 -22.99 -6.31
C GLY A 45 -21.96 -24.20 -6.33
N ILE A 46 -20.73 -24.07 -6.82
CA ILE A 46 -19.72 -25.11 -6.75
C ILE A 46 -18.96 -24.92 -5.44
N SER A 47 -19.31 -25.72 -4.43
CA SER A 47 -18.59 -25.71 -3.15
C SER A 47 -17.15 -26.14 -3.37
N ARG A 48 -16.23 -25.19 -3.37
CA ARG A 48 -14.79 -25.43 -3.23
C ARG A 48 -14.45 -25.35 -1.75
N ASN A 49 -14.68 -26.43 -1.03
CA ASN A 49 -14.47 -26.46 0.41
C ASN A 49 -13.01 -26.22 0.82
N ASN A 50 -12.05 -26.40 -0.07
CA ASN A 50 -10.63 -26.15 0.19
C ASN A 50 -9.92 -25.79 -1.11
N ALA A 51 -9.05 -24.82 -1.04
CA ALA A 51 -8.14 -24.45 -2.10
C ALA A 51 -6.72 -24.27 -1.54
N ASP A 52 -5.72 -24.53 -2.36
CA ASP A 52 -4.34 -24.21 -2.03
C ASP A 52 -3.70 -23.45 -3.19
N GLY A 53 -2.70 -22.64 -2.89
CA GLY A 53 -2.06 -21.85 -3.92
C GLY A 53 -0.89 -21.03 -3.44
N PHE A 54 -0.18 -20.51 -4.41
CA PHE A 54 0.91 -19.58 -4.18
C PHE A 54 0.45 -18.13 -4.36
N ASN A 55 1.08 -17.23 -3.61
CA ASN A 55 0.96 -15.79 -3.77
C ASN A 55 2.35 -15.17 -3.73
N SER A 56 2.68 -14.30 -4.68
CA SER A 56 3.97 -13.61 -4.72
C SER A 56 4.02 -12.36 -3.83
N GLY A 57 2.92 -12.05 -3.17
CA GLY A 57 2.82 -10.92 -2.26
C GLY A 57 3.25 -9.61 -2.90
N ALA A 58 3.93 -8.77 -2.13
CA ALA A 58 4.47 -7.49 -2.59
C ALA A 58 5.92 -7.61 -3.12
N SER A 59 6.24 -8.70 -3.83
CA SER A 59 7.58 -8.91 -4.41
C SER A 59 7.92 -7.83 -5.43
N SER A 60 9.14 -7.31 -5.33
CA SER A 60 9.62 -6.25 -6.21
C SER A 60 11.12 -6.34 -6.47
N LEU A 61 11.52 -5.78 -7.61
CA LEU A 61 12.90 -5.52 -8.02
C LEU A 61 12.98 -4.08 -8.49
N GLY A 62 13.99 -3.35 -8.06
CA GLY A 62 14.16 -1.96 -8.46
C GLY A 62 15.61 -1.54 -8.58
N PHE A 63 15.79 -0.38 -9.18
CA PHE A 63 17.04 0.35 -9.18
C PHE A 63 16.78 1.81 -8.82
N LYS A 64 17.72 2.42 -8.12
CA LYS A 64 17.67 3.80 -7.70
C LYS A 64 19.06 4.42 -7.69
N GLY A 65 19.11 5.73 -7.84
CA GLY A 65 20.35 6.49 -7.78
C GLY A 65 20.10 7.91 -7.34
N GLU A 66 21.19 8.55 -6.93
CA GLU A 66 21.19 9.95 -6.47
C GLU A 66 22.45 10.65 -6.95
N GLU A 67 22.30 11.87 -7.44
CA GLU A 67 23.36 12.75 -7.86
C GLU A 67 23.37 14.04 -7.03
N LYS A 68 24.54 14.43 -6.53
CA LYS A 68 24.74 15.70 -5.81
C LYS A 68 24.84 16.84 -6.81
N LEU A 69 23.97 17.85 -6.69
CA LEU A 69 23.93 19.02 -7.57
C LEU A 69 24.72 20.22 -7.01
N GLY A 70 25.24 20.10 -5.80
CA GLY A 70 25.80 21.23 -5.07
C GLY A 70 24.76 22.03 -4.28
N GLY A 71 25.21 22.99 -3.47
CA GLY A 71 24.31 23.83 -2.67
C GLY A 71 23.41 23.07 -1.68
N GLY A 72 23.78 21.85 -1.30
CA GLY A 72 22.96 21.00 -0.44
C GLY A 72 21.79 20.30 -1.16
N MET A 73 21.73 20.37 -2.48
CA MET A 73 20.69 19.72 -3.30
C MET A 73 21.18 18.42 -3.92
N SER A 74 20.25 17.52 -4.19
CA SER A 74 20.46 16.29 -4.97
C SER A 74 19.28 16.04 -5.89
N ALA A 75 19.58 15.49 -7.07
CA ALA A 75 18.58 14.84 -7.92
C ALA A 75 18.60 13.33 -7.63
N TRP A 76 17.45 12.68 -7.67
CA TRP A 76 17.36 11.25 -7.47
C TRP A 76 16.32 10.61 -8.40
N TYR A 77 16.48 9.34 -8.66
CA TYR A 77 15.52 8.55 -9.42
C TYR A 77 15.31 7.19 -8.76
N GLN A 78 14.15 6.62 -8.99
CA GLN A 78 13.81 5.24 -8.65
C GLN A 78 12.90 4.65 -9.73
N CYS A 79 13.14 3.39 -10.06
CA CYS A 79 12.24 2.57 -10.86
C CYS A 79 12.10 1.21 -10.16
N GLU A 80 10.89 0.90 -9.71
CA GLU A 80 10.56 -0.36 -9.06
C GLU A 80 9.51 -1.10 -9.88
N THR A 81 9.74 -2.38 -10.11
CA THR A 81 8.88 -3.28 -10.88
C THR A 81 8.38 -4.40 -9.99
N ARG A 82 7.11 -4.77 -10.12
CA ARG A 82 6.53 -5.92 -9.45
C ARG A 82 7.12 -7.21 -10.02
N VAL A 83 7.51 -8.12 -9.14
CA VAL A 83 7.96 -9.46 -9.53
C VAL A 83 6.86 -10.46 -9.22
N ARG A 84 6.50 -11.23 -10.23
CA ARG A 84 5.55 -12.34 -10.13
C ARG A 84 6.28 -13.61 -10.48
N PHE A 85 6.25 -14.59 -9.60
CA PHE A 85 6.91 -15.88 -9.84
C PHE A 85 6.08 -16.85 -10.69
N GLY A 86 5.14 -16.32 -11.49
CA GLY A 86 4.21 -17.12 -12.30
C GLY A 86 3.14 -17.83 -11.47
N VAL A 87 2.96 -17.40 -10.21
CA VAL A 87 2.08 -18.04 -9.23
C VAL A 87 0.79 -17.27 -8.98
N ASP A 88 0.72 -16.02 -9.42
CA ASP A 88 -0.48 -15.19 -9.27
C ASP A 88 -1.49 -15.57 -10.34
N THR A 89 -2.61 -16.13 -9.95
CA THR A 89 -3.65 -16.64 -10.85
C THR A 89 -4.58 -15.57 -11.41
N SER A 90 -4.40 -14.30 -11.07
CA SER A 90 -5.22 -13.22 -11.61
C SER A 90 -4.84 -12.89 -13.05
N PRO A 91 -5.63 -13.27 -14.06
CA PRO A 91 -5.35 -12.96 -15.46
C PRO A 91 -5.45 -11.47 -15.78
N THR A 92 -6.05 -10.70 -14.89
CA THR A 92 -6.32 -9.27 -15.08
C THR A 92 -5.22 -8.34 -14.57
N GLN A 93 -4.29 -8.86 -13.79
CA GLN A 93 -3.13 -8.09 -13.39
C GLN A 93 -2.03 -8.27 -14.43
N GLY A 94 -1.95 -7.41 -15.42
CA GLY A 94 -0.98 -7.44 -16.52
C GLY A 94 0.44 -7.80 -16.06
N ALA A 95 1.19 -8.47 -16.93
CA ALA A 95 2.62 -8.70 -16.69
C ALA A 95 3.26 -7.37 -16.27
N GLY A 96 3.99 -7.37 -15.16
CA GLY A 96 4.55 -6.15 -14.58
C GLY A 96 5.31 -5.35 -15.64
N ALA A 97 4.75 -4.21 -16.02
CA ALA A 97 5.47 -3.28 -16.87
C ALA A 97 6.67 -2.75 -16.09
N PRO A 98 7.79 -2.45 -16.74
CA PRO A 98 8.90 -1.80 -16.08
C PRO A 98 8.43 -0.54 -15.32
N CYS A 99 8.92 -0.37 -14.10
CA CYS A 99 8.59 0.79 -13.25
C CYS A 99 7.09 0.90 -12.88
N ASP A 100 6.38 -0.22 -12.78
CA ASP A 100 4.95 -0.27 -12.46
C ASP A 100 4.63 -0.07 -10.96
N ARG A 101 5.66 0.02 -10.11
CA ARG A 101 5.56 0.33 -8.68
C ARG A 101 6.08 1.74 -8.38
N ASN A 102 6.59 2.01 -7.16
CA ASN A 102 7.11 3.32 -6.78
C ASN A 102 8.28 3.74 -7.66
N SER A 103 8.01 4.61 -8.61
CA SER A 103 8.94 5.04 -9.65
C SER A 103 8.80 6.53 -9.90
N ALA A 104 9.89 7.26 -9.72
CA ALA A 104 9.86 8.71 -9.74
C ALA A 104 11.22 9.31 -10.07
N LEU A 105 11.19 10.59 -10.43
CA LEU A 105 12.32 11.50 -10.48
C LEU A 105 12.08 12.65 -9.52
N GLY A 106 13.08 13.01 -8.71
CA GLY A 106 12.90 14.00 -7.66
C GLY A 106 14.12 14.85 -7.38
N LEU A 107 13.85 15.95 -6.69
CA LEU A 107 14.84 16.88 -6.15
C LEU A 107 14.67 16.95 -4.63
N LYS A 108 15.77 16.86 -3.90
CA LYS A 108 15.77 17.00 -2.44
C LYS A 108 16.85 17.95 -1.95
N GLY A 109 16.60 18.58 -0.82
CA GLY A 109 17.50 19.56 -0.22
C GLY A 109 16.99 20.03 1.14
N GLY A 110 17.46 21.17 1.60
CA GLY A 110 16.98 21.78 2.86
C GLY A 110 15.47 22.11 2.86
N PHE A 111 14.86 22.22 1.68
CA PHE A 111 13.42 22.42 1.51
C PHE A 111 12.58 21.13 1.65
N GLY A 112 13.20 19.97 1.76
CA GLY A 112 12.53 18.66 1.74
C GLY A 112 12.79 17.90 0.44
N ASN A 113 11.83 17.10 0.01
CA ASN A 113 11.89 16.22 -1.17
C ASN A 113 10.65 16.44 -2.04
N PHE A 114 10.84 16.93 -3.24
CA PHE A 114 9.80 17.07 -4.25
C PHE A 114 10.07 16.09 -5.39
N PHE A 115 9.04 15.34 -5.81
CA PHE A 115 9.21 14.35 -6.87
C PHE A 115 7.91 14.11 -7.64
N VAL A 116 8.07 13.60 -8.85
CA VAL A 116 6.98 13.32 -9.78
C VAL A 116 7.11 11.90 -10.34
N GLY A 117 5.98 11.24 -10.55
CA GLY A 117 5.98 9.89 -11.12
C GLY A 117 4.76 9.06 -10.74
N LYS A 118 4.98 7.77 -10.57
CA LYS A 118 4.02 6.82 -9.98
C LYS A 118 4.47 6.51 -8.57
N TRP A 119 3.66 6.88 -7.59
CA TRP A 119 4.02 6.73 -6.18
C TRP A 119 2.80 6.46 -5.30
N ASP A 120 3.03 5.89 -4.11
CA ASP A 120 2.02 5.77 -3.09
C ASP A 120 1.54 7.17 -2.69
N THR A 121 0.23 7.35 -2.46
CA THR A 121 -0.29 8.62 -1.97
C THR A 121 0.34 8.98 -0.62
N ALA A 122 0.31 10.26 -0.25
CA ALA A 122 0.89 10.70 1.01
C ALA A 122 0.29 9.95 2.20
N MET A 123 -0.99 9.63 2.16
CA MET A 123 -1.68 8.87 3.20
C MET A 123 -1.16 7.42 3.28
N GLU A 124 -0.97 6.73 2.14
CA GLU A 124 -0.42 5.36 2.11
C GLU A 124 1.02 5.34 2.61
N ASP A 125 1.86 6.31 2.23
CA ASP A 125 3.25 6.41 2.70
C ASP A 125 3.33 6.53 4.24
N ALA A 126 2.43 7.28 4.86
CA ALA A 126 2.35 7.38 6.31
C ALA A 126 1.84 6.09 6.96
N SER A 127 0.79 5.47 6.39
CA SER A 127 0.15 4.28 6.94
C SER A 127 1.12 3.10 7.05
N GLY A 128 2.03 2.96 6.09
CA GLY A 128 3.09 1.96 6.09
C GLY A 128 3.97 1.99 7.35
N SER A 129 4.08 3.14 8.03
CA SER A 129 4.94 3.32 9.20
C SER A 129 4.44 2.59 10.46
N THR A 130 3.15 2.37 10.61
CA THR A 130 2.54 1.65 11.74
C THR A 130 2.06 0.25 11.38
N ARG A 131 2.07 -0.10 10.12
CA ARG A 131 1.62 -1.41 9.64
C ARG A 131 2.44 -2.55 10.25
N VAL A 132 1.77 -3.51 10.86
CA VAL A 132 2.37 -4.71 11.47
C VAL A 132 2.14 -5.92 10.57
N VAL A 133 0.93 -6.13 10.10
CA VAL A 133 0.62 -7.18 9.11
C VAL A 133 0.71 -6.64 7.69
N GLY A 134 0.94 -7.52 6.72
CA GLY A 134 1.00 -7.16 5.31
C GLY A 134 -0.32 -6.58 4.79
N SER A 135 -0.24 -5.76 3.75
CA SER A 135 -1.44 -5.26 3.05
C SER A 135 -2.03 -6.30 2.10
N THR A 136 -1.23 -7.23 1.63
CA THR A 136 -1.57 -8.24 0.61
C THR A 136 -1.28 -9.66 1.10
N GLY A 137 -1.75 -10.67 0.37
CA GLY A 137 -1.59 -12.07 0.70
C GLY A 137 -2.67 -12.56 1.66
N TYR A 138 -2.49 -13.75 2.22
CA TYR A 138 -3.44 -14.37 3.14
C TYR A 138 -3.59 -13.65 4.49
N GLN A 139 -2.73 -12.69 4.78
CA GLN A 139 -2.78 -11.83 5.96
C GLN A 139 -3.27 -10.41 5.63
N GLY A 140 -3.48 -10.12 4.34
CA GLY A 140 -3.79 -8.78 3.87
C GLY A 140 -5.09 -8.23 4.44
N VAL A 141 -5.03 -7.01 4.96
CA VAL A 141 -6.17 -6.31 5.59
C VAL A 141 -6.57 -5.05 4.84
N GLN A 142 -5.96 -4.80 3.68
CA GLN A 142 -6.20 -3.58 2.91
C GLN A 142 -7.66 -3.41 2.55
N HIS A 143 -8.34 -4.49 2.14
CA HIS A 143 -9.77 -4.48 1.85
C HIS A 143 -10.65 -4.02 3.01
N MET A 144 -10.23 -4.31 4.24
CA MET A 144 -10.98 -3.93 5.42
C MET A 144 -10.68 -2.50 5.87
N LEU A 145 -9.46 -2.02 5.68
CA LEU A 145 -9.05 -0.71 6.18
C LEU A 145 -9.25 0.41 5.17
N THR A 146 -8.90 0.19 3.89
CA THR A 146 -8.80 1.25 2.88
C THR A 146 -9.56 0.99 1.59
N GLU A 147 -10.22 -0.17 1.49
CA GLU A 147 -10.97 -0.61 0.32
C GLU A 147 -12.29 -1.26 0.75
N ASP A 148 -13.16 -1.59 -0.19
CA ASP A 148 -14.50 -2.14 0.09
C ASP A 148 -14.76 -3.53 -0.48
N GLN A 149 -13.76 -4.30 -0.91
CA GLN A 149 -13.93 -5.58 -1.61
C GLN A 149 -14.75 -5.51 -2.91
N GLY A 150 -14.91 -4.31 -3.47
CA GLY A 150 -15.55 -4.11 -4.76
C GLY A 150 -17.07 -4.00 -4.73
N GLN A 151 -17.70 -3.81 -3.57
CA GLN A 151 -19.13 -3.54 -3.49
C GLN A 151 -19.49 -2.18 -4.09
N PHE A 152 -18.70 -1.16 -3.77
CA PHE A 152 -18.85 0.22 -4.23
C PHE A 152 -17.60 0.71 -5.00
N ASN A 153 -16.58 -0.14 -5.16
CA ASN A 153 -15.27 0.16 -5.76
C ASN A 153 -14.51 1.31 -5.08
N ILE A 154 -14.64 1.45 -3.78
CA ILE A 154 -13.94 2.46 -2.99
C ILE A 154 -12.50 1.96 -2.74
N GLN A 155 -11.51 2.81 -3.06
CA GLN A 155 -10.10 2.46 -2.88
C GLN A 155 -9.30 3.70 -2.48
N PHE A 156 -8.85 3.76 -1.23
CA PHE A 156 -7.95 4.78 -0.71
C PHE A 156 -6.55 4.22 -0.47
N ALA A 157 -5.61 5.09 -0.17
CA ALA A 157 -4.23 4.72 0.15
C ALA A 157 -3.58 3.87 -0.95
N GLN A 158 -3.68 4.33 -2.17
CA GLN A 158 -3.23 3.61 -3.36
C GLN A 158 -1.92 4.17 -3.92
N ARG A 159 -1.33 3.41 -4.82
CA ARG A 159 -0.24 3.88 -5.68
C ARG A 159 -0.82 4.49 -6.95
N VAL A 160 -0.59 5.78 -7.12
CA VAL A 160 -1.18 6.57 -8.21
C VAL A 160 -0.11 7.02 -9.19
N GLN A 161 -0.47 7.03 -10.48
CA GLN A 161 0.38 7.55 -11.55
C GLN A 161 0.15 9.04 -11.76
N ASN A 162 1.06 9.68 -12.50
CA ASN A 162 0.99 11.11 -12.82
C ASN A 162 0.84 11.98 -11.56
N SER A 163 1.58 11.63 -10.50
CA SER A 163 1.51 12.31 -9.22
C SER A 163 2.64 13.30 -9.00
N PHE A 164 2.30 14.38 -8.33
CA PHE A 164 3.23 15.32 -7.69
C PHE A 164 3.26 15.01 -6.21
N ASN A 165 4.46 14.91 -5.64
CA ASN A 165 4.64 14.51 -4.26
C ASN A 165 5.63 15.44 -3.57
N TYR A 166 5.38 15.72 -2.31
CA TYR A 166 6.25 16.48 -1.45
C TYR A 166 6.36 15.83 -0.07
N GLN A 167 7.58 15.79 0.45
CA GLN A 167 7.89 15.37 1.81
C GLN A 167 8.72 16.45 2.48
N SER A 168 8.28 16.93 3.63
CA SER A 168 9.02 17.97 4.37
C SER A 168 10.33 17.42 4.94
N PRO A 169 11.29 18.30 5.30
CA PRO A 169 12.34 17.94 6.23
C PRO A 169 11.77 17.41 7.55
N ASN A 170 12.62 16.72 8.32
CA ASN A 170 12.26 16.29 9.67
C ASN A 170 12.43 17.45 10.66
N PHE A 171 11.37 17.87 11.30
CA PHE A 171 11.32 18.91 12.30
C PHE A 171 11.20 18.31 13.71
N GLY A 172 12.29 17.79 14.26
CA GLY A 172 12.28 17.20 15.61
C GLY A 172 11.39 15.96 15.75
N GLY A 173 11.32 15.14 14.74
CA GLY A 173 10.46 13.96 14.65
C GLY A 173 9.20 14.15 13.82
N PHE A 174 8.78 15.39 13.54
CA PHE A 174 7.63 15.68 12.70
C PHE A 174 8.01 15.76 11.21
N THR A 175 7.21 15.14 10.38
CA THR A 175 7.25 15.25 8.91
C THR A 175 5.85 15.43 8.36
N VAL A 176 5.74 16.12 7.23
CA VAL A 176 4.48 16.29 6.48
C VAL A 176 4.69 15.75 5.08
N GLY A 177 3.73 14.99 4.60
CA GLY A 177 3.65 14.51 3.22
C GLY A 177 2.44 15.10 2.52
N LEU A 178 2.59 15.46 1.26
CA LEU A 178 1.50 15.92 0.39
C LEU A 178 1.64 15.24 -0.97
N SER A 179 0.52 14.85 -1.56
CA SER A 179 0.49 14.37 -2.94
C SER A 179 -0.79 14.80 -3.65
N THR A 180 -0.70 14.96 -4.96
CA THR A 180 -1.85 15.18 -5.84
C THR A 180 -1.58 14.55 -7.21
N THR A 181 -2.63 14.21 -7.93
CA THR A 181 -2.52 13.73 -9.31
C THR A 181 -2.84 14.83 -10.32
N THR A 182 -2.41 14.65 -11.58
CA THR A 182 -2.90 15.49 -12.69
C THR A 182 -4.33 15.08 -13.05
N THR A 183 -5.06 15.98 -13.69
CA THR A 183 -6.33 15.64 -14.35
C THR A 183 -6.09 14.57 -15.43
N GLY A 184 -6.93 13.57 -15.51
CA GLY A 184 -6.76 12.44 -16.42
C GLY A 184 -5.75 11.38 -15.94
N ALA A 185 -5.34 11.41 -14.67
CA ALA A 185 -4.69 10.27 -14.03
C ALA A 185 -5.75 9.17 -13.89
N ALA A 186 -5.73 8.17 -14.77
CA ALA A 186 -6.49 6.97 -14.55
C ALA A 186 -5.97 6.33 -13.26
N LEU A 187 -6.83 6.15 -12.27
CA LEU A 187 -6.53 5.22 -11.19
C LEU A 187 -6.33 3.85 -11.82
N ASN A 188 -5.30 3.17 -11.39
CA ASN A 188 -4.99 1.84 -11.88
C ASN A 188 -5.94 0.83 -11.21
N THR A 189 -7.24 0.98 -11.46
CA THR A 189 -8.22 -0.05 -11.14
C THR A 189 -7.86 -1.26 -11.99
N GLY A 190 -7.71 -2.41 -11.38
CA GLY A 190 -7.28 -3.64 -12.02
C GLY A 190 -7.91 -3.85 -13.39
N ALA A 191 -7.15 -4.36 -14.32
CA ALA A 191 -7.43 -4.48 -15.73
C ALA A 191 -8.89 -4.88 -16.04
N GLY A 192 -9.57 -4.07 -16.82
CA GLY A 192 -10.87 -4.41 -17.40
C GLY A 192 -11.86 -3.26 -17.57
N ALA A 193 -11.75 -2.18 -16.82
CA ALA A 193 -12.55 -0.99 -17.08
C ALA A 193 -11.98 -0.30 -18.33
N ALA A 194 -12.75 -0.26 -19.41
CA ALA A 194 -12.45 0.61 -20.55
C ALA A 194 -12.19 2.01 -19.96
N ALA A 195 -10.99 2.54 -20.23
CA ALA A 195 -10.59 3.86 -19.79
C ALA A 195 -11.60 4.87 -20.33
N GLN A 196 -12.66 5.11 -19.57
CA GLN A 196 -13.52 6.26 -19.80
C GLN A 196 -12.71 7.46 -19.33
N ALA A 197 -12.48 8.38 -20.22
CA ALA A 197 -11.81 9.64 -19.92
C ALA A 197 -12.65 10.37 -18.85
N VAL A 198 -12.26 10.22 -17.60
CA VAL A 198 -12.81 11.00 -16.50
C VAL A 198 -12.29 12.41 -16.68
N LYS A 199 -13.17 13.32 -16.89
CA LYS A 199 -12.88 14.62 -17.46
C LYS A 199 -11.99 15.49 -16.60
N GLU A 200 -11.91 15.30 -15.27
CA GLU A 200 -11.15 16.17 -14.37
C GLU A 200 -10.80 15.55 -13.01
N GLY A 201 -10.92 14.24 -12.83
CA GLY A 201 -10.69 13.60 -11.53
C GLY A 201 -9.30 13.83 -10.96
N ARG A 202 -9.22 14.20 -9.70
CA ARG A 202 -7.97 14.41 -8.95
C ARG A 202 -8.02 13.73 -7.60
N ILE A 203 -6.85 13.27 -7.20
CA ILE A 203 -6.59 12.83 -5.83
C ILE A 203 -5.79 13.92 -5.12
N TYR A 204 -6.21 14.25 -3.93
CA TYR A 204 -5.49 15.07 -2.97
C TYR A 204 -5.25 14.25 -1.72
N SER A 205 -4.01 14.11 -1.32
CA SER A 205 -3.64 13.33 -0.15
C SER A 205 -2.62 14.07 0.70
N GLY A 206 -2.79 14.00 2.01
CA GLY A 206 -1.88 14.63 2.96
C GLY A 206 -1.72 13.80 4.22
N ASN A 207 -0.55 13.91 4.85
CA ASN A 207 -0.28 13.32 6.15
C ASN A 207 0.56 14.24 7.03
N ALA A 208 0.43 14.05 8.34
CA ALA A 208 1.38 14.51 9.34
C ALA A 208 1.83 13.29 10.16
N LYS A 209 3.14 13.08 10.27
CA LYS A 209 3.73 11.95 10.99
C LYS A 209 4.71 12.43 12.03
N TYR A 210 4.64 11.84 13.21
CA TYR A 210 5.61 11.98 14.28
C TYR A 210 6.33 10.66 14.51
N ALA A 211 7.66 10.69 14.52
CA ALA A 211 8.49 9.53 14.80
C ALA A 211 9.67 9.94 15.68
N ALA A 212 9.63 9.57 16.95
CA ALA A 212 10.70 9.84 17.91
C ALA A 212 10.77 8.74 18.97
N GLY A 213 11.98 8.24 19.20
CA GLY A 213 12.20 7.13 20.13
C GLY A 213 11.34 5.90 19.79
N PRO A 214 10.61 5.35 20.76
CA PRO A 214 9.77 4.17 20.55
C PRO A 214 8.41 4.49 19.89
N LEU A 215 8.02 5.76 19.76
CA LEU A 215 6.72 6.20 19.29
C LEU A 215 6.76 6.56 17.80
N VAL A 216 5.81 6.02 17.05
CA VAL A 216 5.43 6.51 15.72
C VAL A 216 3.93 6.75 15.73
N ALA A 217 3.49 7.93 15.27
CA ALA A 217 2.08 8.25 15.09
C ALA A 217 1.90 9.05 13.81
N TYR A 218 0.75 8.89 13.14
CA TYR A 218 0.39 9.69 11.97
C TYR A 218 -1.11 9.96 11.93
N GLY A 219 -1.47 11.05 11.28
CA GLY A 219 -2.80 11.32 10.76
C GLY A 219 -2.73 11.57 9.28
N GLY A 220 -3.68 11.08 8.51
CA GLY A 220 -3.75 11.24 7.06
C GLY A 220 -5.17 11.55 6.60
N TYR A 221 -5.25 12.29 5.49
CA TYR A 221 -6.50 12.59 4.80
C TYR A 221 -6.28 12.45 3.30
N GLU A 222 -7.26 11.84 2.63
CA GLU A 222 -7.25 11.67 1.18
C GLU A 222 -8.64 11.98 0.64
N LYS A 223 -8.68 12.73 -0.45
CA LYS A 223 -9.90 13.09 -1.17
C LYS A 223 -9.74 12.80 -2.65
N HIS A 224 -10.77 12.20 -3.23
CA HIS A 224 -10.88 11.97 -4.66
C HIS A 224 -12.02 12.83 -5.17
N ASP A 225 -11.72 13.81 -6.03
CA ASP A 225 -12.71 14.63 -6.71
C ASP A 225 -13.00 14.07 -8.10
N ASP A 226 -14.26 14.01 -8.49
CA ASP A 226 -14.75 13.55 -9.80
C ASP A 226 -14.18 12.18 -10.21
N ASN A 227 -13.87 11.34 -9.22
CA ASN A 227 -13.22 10.08 -9.45
C ASN A 227 -14.20 8.96 -9.77
N GLN A 228 -14.74 9.02 -10.94
CA GLN A 228 -15.77 8.14 -11.45
C GLN A 228 -15.28 6.73 -11.79
N ALA A 229 -13.96 6.50 -11.76
CA ALA A 229 -13.38 5.21 -12.10
C ALA A 229 -13.54 4.17 -10.98
N LEU A 230 -13.90 4.60 -9.78
CA LEU A 230 -14.03 3.73 -8.61
C LEU A 230 -15.45 3.23 -8.37
N VAL A 231 -16.46 3.89 -8.90
CA VAL A 231 -17.86 3.48 -8.70
C VAL A 231 -18.32 2.58 -9.86
N SER A 232 -18.73 1.36 -9.54
CA SER A 232 -19.26 0.42 -10.55
C SER A 232 -20.58 0.92 -11.11
N GLY A 233 -20.61 1.41 -12.34
CA GLY A 233 -21.86 1.75 -13.00
C GLY A 233 -21.83 2.96 -13.92
N GLY A 234 -20.72 3.60 -14.06
CA GLY A 234 -20.55 4.75 -14.96
C GLY A 234 -20.19 6.04 -14.24
N ALA A 235 -19.70 6.94 -15.02
CA ALA A 235 -19.23 8.23 -14.59
C ALA A 235 -20.33 9.04 -13.89
N ILE A 236 -20.09 9.46 -12.66
CA ILE A 236 -20.97 10.39 -11.92
C ILE A 236 -20.21 11.70 -11.79
N ASP A 237 -20.65 12.67 -12.57
CA ASP A 237 -20.13 14.03 -12.50
C ASP A 237 -20.39 14.61 -11.10
N GLY A 238 -19.36 15.10 -10.43
CA GLY A 238 -19.44 15.68 -9.10
C GLY A 238 -19.43 14.69 -7.92
N ALA A 239 -19.23 13.38 -8.14
CA ALA A 239 -19.06 12.43 -7.06
C ALA A 239 -17.70 12.62 -6.39
N SER A 240 -17.66 12.58 -5.07
CA SER A 240 -16.43 12.70 -4.29
C SER A 240 -16.31 11.57 -3.27
N GLU A 241 -15.09 11.21 -2.96
CA GLU A 241 -14.76 10.25 -1.92
C GLU A 241 -13.71 10.85 -1.01
N ASN A 242 -13.81 10.57 0.27
CA ASN A 242 -12.81 11.01 1.22
C ASN A 242 -12.56 9.96 2.32
N MET A 243 -11.35 9.93 2.83
CA MET A 243 -10.98 9.09 3.95
C MET A 243 -10.05 9.83 4.89
N PHE A 244 -10.33 9.69 6.18
CA PHE A 244 -9.43 10.04 7.25
C PHE A 244 -8.80 8.76 7.84
N THR A 245 -7.52 8.79 8.14
CA THR A 245 -6.83 7.70 8.84
C THR A 245 -5.96 8.22 9.97
N PHE A 246 -5.90 7.46 11.04
CA PHE A 246 -4.99 7.68 12.14
C PHE A 246 -4.29 6.37 12.49
N GLY A 247 -2.98 6.41 12.74
CA GLY A 247 -2.24 5.25 13.19
C GLY A 247 -1.18 5.62 14.21
N ALA A 248 -0.96 4.71 15.15
CA ALA A 248 0.12 4.84 16.12
C ALA A 248 0.77 3.49 16.41
N SER A 249 2.04 3.49 16.72
CA SER A 249 2.74 2.32 17.25
C SER A 249 3.75 2.71 18.31
N TYR A 250 3.92 1.82 19.28
CA TYR A 250 4.89 2.00 20.35
C TYR A 250 5.67 0.71 20.61
N VAL A 251 6.97 0.85 20.89
CA VAL A 251 7.88 -0.28 21.17
C VAL A 251 8.20 -0.32 22.67
N PHE A 252 7.78 -1.38 23.33
CA PHE A 252 8.03 -1.68 24.77
C PHE A 252 9.05 -2.81 24.87
N GLY A 253 10.34 -2.50 24.87
CA GLY A 253 11.36 -3.54 24.89
C GLY A 253 11.21 -4.53 23.71
N PRO A 254 10.89 -5.81 23.93
CA PRO A 254 10.74 -6.79 22.86
C PRO A 254 9.36 -6.73 22.17
N VAL A 255 8.42 -5.93 22.66
CA VAL A 255 7.04 -5.87 22.16
C VAL A 255 6.80 -4.58 21.40
N LYS A 256 6.26 -4.66 20.19
CA LYS A 256 5.66 -3.54 19.44
C LYS A 256 4.14 -3.71 19.45
N VAL A 257 3.42 -2.65 19.79
CA VAL A 257 1.96 -2.58 19.61
C VAL A 257 1.66 -1.48 18.60
N ALA A 258 0.68 -1.72 17.75
CA ALA A 258 0.24 -0.75 16.74
C ALA A 258 -1.28 -0.76 16.61
N MET A 259 -1.84 0.41 16.35
CA MET A 259 -3.26 0.64 16.09
C MET A 259 -3.40 1.47 14.82
N VAL A 260 -4.40 1.16 14.03
CA VAL A 260 -4.84 1.96 12.87
C VAL A 260 -6.36 2.12 12.98
N TYR A 261 -6.85 3.29 12.63
CA TYR A 261 -8.27 3.62 12.49
C TYR A 261 -8.49 4.34 11.17
N THR A 262 -9.57 4.02 10.49
CA THR A 262 -10.00 4.64 9.24
C THR A 262 -11.47 5.01 9.28
N ASP A 263 -11.82 6.11 8.64
CA ASP A 263 -13.19 6.59 8.47
C ASP A 263 -13.32 7.08 7.03
N MET A 264 -14.19 6.45 6.24
CA MET A 264 -14.37 6.74 4.82
C MET A 264 -15.81 7.12 4.52
N ASP A 265 -15.96 8.06 3.59
CA ASP A 265 -17.22 8.47 2.99
C ASP A 265 -17.07 8.49 1.47
N ALA A 266 -18.08 8.04 0.74
CA ALA A 266 -18.07 8.03 -0.72
C ALA A 266 -19.46 8.27 -1.29
N ASP A 267 -19.54 9.14 -2.30
CA ASP A 267 -20.73 9.29 -3.13
C ASP A 267 -20.81 8.10 -4.10
N VAL A 268 -21.86 7.30 -4.01
CA VAL A 268 -22.13 6.15 -4.91
C VAL A 268 -22.90 6.61 -6.14
N THR A 269 -23.74 7.61 -5.99
CA THR A 269 -24.43 8.34 -7.07
C THR A 269 -24.52 9.82 -6.69
N ALA A 270 -24.97 10.67 -7.60
CA ALA A 270 -25.22 12.09 -7.27
C ALA A 270 -26.22 12.32 -6.12
N ALA A 271 -26.96 11.29 -5.71
CA ALA A 271 -28.00 11.37 -4.69
C ALA A 271 -27.83 10.38 -3.53
N THR A 272 -26.82 9.52 -3.60
CA THR A 272 -26.63 8.43 -2.61
C THR A 272 -25.18 8.31 -2.20
N ASP A 273 -24.98 8.13 -0.92
CA ASP A 273 -23.68 8.03 -0.24
C ASP A 273 -23.56 6.73 0.56
N VAL A 274 -22.32 6.37 0.86
CA VAL A 274 -21.97 5.33 1.84
C VAL A 274 -20.82 5.81 2.71
N SER A 275 -20.80 5.33 3.95
CA SER A 275 -19.68 5.56 4.87
C SER A 275 -19.37 4.29 5.66
N ARG A 276 -18.11 4.12 6.05
CA ARG A 276 -17.67 2.97 6.86
C ARG A 276 -16.46 3.34 7.71
N LYS A 277 -16.45 2.78 8.93
CA LYS A 277 -15.31 2.82 9.83
C LYS A 277 -14.64 1.47 9.90
N ALA A 278 -13.33 1.48 10.08
CA ALA A 278 -12.58 0.27 10.33
C ALA A 278 -11.39 0.55 11.26
N TRP A 279 -10.94 -0.48 11.95
CA TRP A 279 -9.78 -0.35 12.83
C TRP A 279 -8.99 -1.65 12.91
N GLN A 280 -7.72 -1.55 13.27
CA GLN A 280 -6.83 -2.67 13.51
C GLN A 280 -6.05 -2.47 14.80
N LEU A 281 -5.92 -3.52 15.58
CA LEU A 281 -4.94 -3.64 16.65
C LEU A 281 -3.99 -4.78 16.32
N ALA A 282 -2.68 -4.52 16.35
CA ALA A 282 -1.68 -5.52 16.01
C ALA A 282 -0.44 -5.40 16.89
N GLY A 283 0.31 -6.48 17.01
CA GLY A 283 1.54 -6.46 17.77
C GLY A 283 2.53 -7.52 17.34
N ASP A 284 3.81 -7.21 17.55
CA ASP A 284 4.95 -8.10 17.42
C ASP A 284 5.59 -8.32 18.79
N TRP A 285 5.84 -9.57 19.14
CA TRP A 285 6.63 -9.93 20.29
C TRP A 285 7.88 -10.70 19.83
N LYS A 286 9.05 -10.06 19.97
CA LYS A 286 10.35 -10.70 19.75
C LYS A 286 10.64 -11.64 20.90
N ILE A 287 10.52 -12.93 20.65
CA ILE A 287 10.89 -13.96 21.62
C ILE A 287 12.40 -14.17 21.62
N THR A 288 12.92 -14.93 22.57
CA THR A 288 14.35 -15.25 22.65
C THR A 288 14.86 -15.87 21.33
N GLY A 289 15.98 -15.38 20.83
CA GLY A 289 16.58 -15.84 19.57
C GLY A 289 15.96 -15.14 18.33
N PRO A 290 15.89 -15.82 17.18
CA PRO A 290 15.46 -15.23 15.91
C PRO A 290 13.94 -15.19 15.72
N GLY A 291 13.17 -15.63 16.70
CA GLY A 291 11.71 -15.76 16.60
C GLY A 291 10.94 -14.48 16.91
N THR A 292 9.83 -14.28 16.21
CA THR A 292 8.84 -13.24 16.51
C THR A 292 7.45 -13.85 16.42
N ILE A 293 6.63 -13.61 17.43
CA ILE A 293 5.19 -13.87 17.40
C ILE A 293 4.51 -12.57 16.98
N ARG A 294 3.62 -12.64 16.01
CA ARG A 294 2.79 -11.54 15.55
C ARG A 294 1.34 -11.90 15.71
N ALA A 295 0.54 -10.98 16.21
CA ALA A 295 -0.92 -11.13 16.25
C ALA A 295 -1.58 -9.84 15.74
N ALA A 296 -2.71 -9.97 15.06
CA ALA A 296 -3.51 -8.84 14.63
C ALA A 296 -5.00 -9.18 14.68
N TYR A 297 -5.78 -8.16 14.98
CA TYR A 297 -7.22 -8.13 14.88
C TYR A 297 -7.62 -6.90 14.09
N THR A 298 -8.47 -7.07 13.08
CA THR A 298 -9.00 -6.00 12.25
C THR A 298 -10.51 -6.13 12.21
N SER A 299 -11.22 -5.01 12.31
CA SER A 299 -12.68 -4.94 12.20
C SER A 299 -13.06 -3.86 11.21
N ALA A 300 -13.95 -4.18 10.29
CA ALA A 300 -14.64 -3.25 9.42
C ALA A 300 -16.12 -3.26 9.80
N ASP A 301 -16.67 -2.07 10.09
CA ASP A 301 -18.09 -1.90 10.40
C ASP A 301 -18.94 -2.11 9.13
N ASP A 302 -20.25 -2.16 9.31
CA ASP A 302 -21.22 -2.09 8.23
C ASP A 302 -21.12 -0.76 7.48
N PHE A 303 -21.43 -0.79 6.19
CA PHE A 303 -21.67 0.43 5.44
C PHE A 303 -22.97 1.09 5.91
N LYS A 304 -22.91 2.41 6.05
CA LYS A 304 -24.05 3.29 6.37
C LYS A 304 -24.25 4.26 5.24
N GLY A 305 -25.45 4.81 5.10
CA GLY A 305 -25.77 5.82 4.09
C GLY A 305 -26.95 5.44 3.22
N SER A 306 -27.28 6.31 2.30
CA SER A 306 -28.49 6.19 1.47
C SER A 306 -28.35 5.16 0.36
N ALA A 307 -27.13 4.83 -0.09
CA ALA A 307 -26.88 3.76 -1.06
C ALA A 307 -26.87 2.39 -0.41
N ALA A 308 -26.74 2.35 0.91
CA ALA A 308 -26.58 1.12 1.63
C ALA A 308 -27.83 0.20 1.61
N GLY A 309 -29.03 0.67 1.38
CA GLY A 309 -30.25 -0.15 1.23
C GLY A 309 -30.43 -1.25 2.30
N ALA A 310 -31.44 -2.08 2.16
CA ALA A 310 -31.68 -3.20 3.10
C ALA A 310 -30.61 -4.32 3.02
N ALA A 311 -29.88 -4.41 1.91
CA ALA A 311 -28.81 -5.40 1.71
C ALA A 311 -27.45 -4.95 2.28
N ALA A 312 -27.33 -3.70 2.74
CA ALA A 312 -26.11 -3.16 3.30
C ALA A 312 -25.99 -3.31 4.81
N ASN A 313 -27.05 -3.72 5.47
CA ASN A 313 -26.97 -4.10 6.87
C ASN A 313 -26.20 -5.42 6.97
N ASP A 314 -25.40 -5.57 8.03
CA ASP A 314 -24.61 -6.77 8.31
C ASP A 314 -23.55 -7.07 7.22
N GLN A 315 -22.90 -6.05 6.67
CA GLN A 315 -21.79 -6.21 5.70
C GLN A 315 -20.41 -6.12 6.34
N GLY A 316 -20.36 -5.94 7.65
CA GLY A 316 -19.14 -5.90 8.39
C GLY A 316 -18.35 -7.21 8.35
N ALA A 317 -17.11 -7.15 8.81
CA ALA A 317 -16.28 -8.32 8.96
C ALA A 317 -15.19 -8.12 10.00
N GLN A 318 -14.66 -9.24 10.52
CA GLN A 318 -13.52 -9.27 11.40
C GLN A 318 -12.45 -10.19 10.81
N GLN A 319 -11.17 -9.77 10.94
CA GLN A 319 -10.03 -10.61 10.57
C GLN A 319 -9.09 -10.80 11.75
N TYR A 320 -8.73 -12.05 11.98
CA TYR A 320 -7.76 -12.47 12.99
C TYR A 320 -6.53 -13.03 12.29
N SER A 321 -5.34 -12.74 12.78
CA SER A 321 -4.14 -13.42 12.31
C SER A 321 -3.14 -13.66 13.44
N LEU A 322 -2.48 -14.82 13.37
CA LEU A 322 -1.42 -15.21 14.29
C LEU A 322 -0.26 -15.80 13.49
N HIS A 323 0.95 -15.27 13.70
CA HIS A 323 2.14 -15.65 12.94
C HIS A 323 3.27 -16.05 13.87
N TYR A 324 4.03 -17.03 13.44
CA TYR A 324 5.40 -17.24 13.88
C TYR A 324 6.35 -16.91 12.74
N ILE A 325 7.27 -15.97 13.00
CA ILE A 325 8.26 -15.50 12.04
C ILE A 325 9.64 -15.87 12.56
N HIS A 326 10.45 -16.55 11.76
CA HIS A 326 11.81 -16.94 12.08
C HIS A 326 12.80 -16.24 11.15
N ALA A 327 13.68 -15.43 11.72
CA ALA A 327 14.75 -14.78 10.97
C ALA A 327 15.86 -15.80 10.69
N LEU A 328 16.01 -16.23 9.45
CA LEU A 328 17.10 -17.12 9.00
C LEU A 328 18.41 -16.34 8.82
N SER A 329 18.29 -15.06 8.49
CA SER A 329 19.42 -14.11 8.38
C SER A 329 18.91 -12.68 8.53
N LYS A 330 19.80 -11.67 8.39
CA LYS A 330 19.43 -10.25 8.33
C LYS A 330 18.50 -9.92 7.15
N ARG A 331 18.50 -10.75 6.10
CA ARG A 331 17.77 -10.50 4.84
C ARG A 331 16.74 -11.58 4.51
N THR A 332 16.72 -12.68 5.24
CA THR A 332 15.85 -13.83 4.93
C THR A 332 15.06 -14.22 6.17
N SER A 333 13.76 -14.40 6.01
CA SER A 333 12.89 -14.93 7.05
C SER A 333 11.92 -15.95 6.48
N ALA A 334 11.58 -16.93 7.30
CA ALA A 334 10.48 -17.86 7.06
C ALA A 334 9.36 -17.57 8.07
N ALA A 335 8.12 -17.75 7.67
CA ALA A 335 6.99 -17.63 8.59
C ALA A 335 5.96 -18.72 8.31
N VAL A 336 5.23 -19.08 9.37
CA VAL A 336 3.95 -19.80 9.29
C VAL A 336 2.91 -18.96 9.99
N TYR A 337 1.72 -18.88 9.42
CA TYR A 337 0.65 -18.12 10.03
C TYR A 337 -0.72 -18.69 9.74
N TYR A 338 -1.65 -18.39 10.64
CA TYR A 338 -3.07 -18.60 10.49
C TYR A 338 -3.76 -17.26 10.36
N SER A 339 -4.69 -17.15 9.42
CA SER A 339 -5.60 -16.02 9.27
C SER A 339 -7.03 -16.52 9.12
N LYS A 340 -7.98 -15.76 9.66
CA LYS A 340 -9.41 -16.02 9.50
C LYS A 340 -10.13 -14.69 9.26
N VAL A 341 -11.01 -14.68 8.28
CA VAL A 341 -11.99 -13.62 8.02
C VAL A 341 -13.35 -14.17 8.41
N ASP A 342 -14.02 -13.53 9.34
CA ASP A 342 -15.42 -13.76 9.72
C ASP A 342 -16.27 -12.64 9.15
N ASN A 343 -17.15 -12.95 8.22
CA ASN A 343 -18.10 -12.01 7.63
C ASN A 343 -19.40 -12.00 8.42
N ASP A 344 -19.99 -10.81 8.58
CA ASP A 344 -21.38 -10.68 9.02
C ASP A 344 -22.31 -11.17 7.90
N THR A 345 -23.62 -11.29 8.14
CA THR A 345 -24.59 -12.00 7.27
C THR A 345 -24.51 -11.66 5.78
N ASN A 346 -24.19 -10.41 5.44
CA ASN A 346 -24.09 -9.94 4.07
C ASN A 346 -22.65 -9.55 3.68
N GLY A 347 -21.68 -9.73 4.58
CA GLY A 347 -20.26 -9.46 4.33
C GLY A 347 -19.68 -10.42 3.30
N VAL A 348 -18.78 -9.93 2.46
CA VAL A 348 -18.13 -10.69 1.38
C VAL A 348 -16.60 -10.54 1.39
N TYR A 349 -16.04 -10.15 2.52
CA TYR A 349 -14.58 -9.98 2.64
C TYR A 349 -13.85 -11.31 2.54
N ASN A 350 -12.71 -11.27 1.86
CA ASN A 350 -11.83 -12.41 1.63
C ASN A 350 -10.37 -12.00 1.80
N PHE A 351 -9.44 -12.95 1.67
CA PHE A 351 -8.01 -12.66 1.65
C PHE A 351 -7.61 -11.85 0.42
N HIS A 352 -6.79 -10.83 0.61
CA HIS A 352 -6.30 -10.00 -0.49
C HIS A 352 -5.36 -10.81 -1.41
N GLY A 353 -5.66 -10.86 -2.69
CA GLY A 353 -4.84 -11.56 -3.69
C GLY A 353 -5.33 -12.97 -4.03
N PHE A 354 -6.43 -13.41 -3.44
CA PHE A 354 -7.17 -14.59 -3.89
C PHE A 354 -8.29 -14.16 -4.83
N ASN A 355 -8.27 -14.69 -6.04
CA ASN A 355 -9.35 -14.46 -7.01
C ASN A 355 -10.52 -15.44 -6.74
N SER A 356 -11.02 -15.41 -5.53
CA SER A 356 -12.17 -16.21 -5.11
C SER A 356 -13.19 -15.31 -4.45
N THR A 357 -14.41 -15.54 -4.75
CA THR A 357 -15.55 -14.90 -4.12
C THR A 357 -15.95 -15.71 -2.88
N VAL A 358 -16.33 -15.01 -1.84
CA VAL A 358 -16.93 -15.56 -0.64
C VAL A 358 -18.44 -15.30 -0.76
N LYS A 359 -19.29 -16.28 -0.44
CA LYS A 359 -20.73 -16.00 -0.34
C LYS A 359 -20.98 -15.05 0.82
N PRO A 360 -22.01 -14.20 0.73
CA PRO A 360 -22.41 -13.38 1.85
C PRO A 360 -22.56 -14.20 3.13
N GLY A 361 -21.93 -13.78 4.21
CA GLY A 361 -21.95 -14.41 5.51
C GLY A 361 -21.00 -15.59 5.72
N ASP A 362 -20.30 -16.06 4.68
CA ASP A 362 -19.34 -17.14 4.83
C ASP A 362 -18.01 -16.62 5.38
N SER A 363 -17.37 -17.44 6.21
CA SER A 363 -16.05 -17.17 6.77
C SER A 363 -14.98 -17.92 6.00
N ALA A 364 -13.82 -17.32 5.82
CA ALA A 364 -12.66 -17.96 5.21
C ALA A 364 -11.51 -18.08 6.21
N SER A 365 -10.79 -19.20 6.19
CA SER A 365 -9.56 -19.32 6.99
C SER A 365 -8.41 -19.87 6.14
N ALA A 366 -7.19 -19.46 6.49
CA ALA A 366 -5.99 -19.88 5.79
C ALA A 366 -4.86 -20.25 6.77
N ILE A 367 -4.13 -21.31 6.45
CA ILE A 367 -2.80 -21.58 6.99
C ILE A 367 -1.81 -21.34 5.86
N ALA A 368 -0.84 -20.46 6.07
CA ALA A 368 0.13 -20.14 5.05
C ALA A 368 1.57 -20.22 5.55
N PHE A 369 2.45 -20.59 4.63
CA PHE A 369 3.90 -20.60 4.79
C PHE A 369 4.47 -19.48 3.92
N GLN A 370 5.38 -18.69 4.46
CA GLN A 370 5.97 -17.55 3.77
C GLN A 370 7.48 -17.64 3.82
N LEU A 371 8.12 -17.35 2.69
CA LEU A 371 9.56 -17.12 2.61
C LEU A 371 9.79 -15.72 2.04
N THR A 372 10.55 -14.90 2.76
CA THR A 372 10.90 -13.54 2.35
C THR A 372 12.41 -13.40 2.26
N HIS A 373 12.92 -12.81 1.17
CA HIS A 373 14.32 -12.44 1.00
C HIS A 373 14.43 -11.01 0.46
N SER A 374 15.30 -10.20 1.06
CA SER A 374 15.61 -8.83 0.62
C SER A 374 17.09 -8.70 0.27
N PHE A 375 17.42 -7.94 -0.75
CA PHE A 375 18.80 -7.72 -1.21
C PHE A 375 19.03 -6.28 -1.68
#